data_38c0e99c61da2dcab76328a41e333142
#
_entry.id   38c0e99c61da2dcab76328a41e333142
#
_cell.length_a   1.000
_cell.length_b   1.000
_cell.length_c   1.000
_cell.angle_alpha   90.00
_cell.angle_beta   90.00
_cell.angle_gamma   90.00
#
_symmetry.space_group_name_H-M   'P 1'
#
loop_
_entity.id
_entity.type
_entity.pdbx_description
1 polymer ?
#
loop_
_entity_poly.entity_id
_entity_poly.type
_entity_poly.pdbx_seq_one_letter_code
_entity_poly.pdbx_strand_id
1 'polypeptide(L)'
;MTAKGGSKPEGGADANTPDGGGDGSTPVGAAGSEDTETAPPVTLRIGEAAERAGVSSRTLRWYEERGLLVPTGYSVGGARRYSEEDVARLVHIRELQSLLGFDLGEIRDVLRGEDDLSGLRSEYQSGADDARRREILMEATEINKKLRAVVRGKQERLADMMGELEARAANYRARLKEMAPPRSAPRP
;
A
#
# COMPACT_ATOMS: atom_id res chain seq x y z
N MET A 1 27.26 -46.57 36.68
CA MET A 1 27.53 -47.70 35.75
C MET A 1 27.90 -47.01 34.42
N THR A 2 29.19 -46.93 34.24
CA THR A 2 30.09 -47.67 33.32
C THR A 2 29.77 -47.29 31.87
N ALA A 3 30.59 -46.59 31.17
CA ALA A 3 31.98 -46.68 30.80
C ALA A 3 32.06 -46.75 29.26
N LYS A 4 32.94 -45.89 28.69
CA LYS A 4 34.13 -46.24 27.93
C LYS A 4 33.88 -46.63 26.47
N GLY A 5 34.58 -46.05 25.54
CA GLY A 5 35.93 -45.72 25.19
C GLY A 5 35.95 -45.65 23.67
N GLY A 6 36.72 -44.78 23.05
CA GLY A 6 38.13 -44.86 22.73
C GLY A 6 38.30 -45.33 21.30
N SER A 7 38.92 -44.59 20.39
CA SER A 7 40.32 -44.58 20.03
C SER A 7 40.52 -43.97 18.61
N LYS A 8 41.51 -43.12 18.53
CA LYS A 8 42.26 -42.73 17.30
C LYS A 8 43.24 -43.90 16.94
N PRO A 9 43.77 -44.03 15.74
CA PRO A 9 45.08 -43.50 15.38
C PRO A 9 45.20 -42.95 13.95
N GLU A 10 45.93 -41.93 13.76
CA GLU A 10 47.33 -41.67 13.33
C GLU A 10 47.87 -42.42 12.09
N GLY A 11 48.56 -41.58 11.25
CA GLY A 11 49.66 -41.93 10.38
C GLY A 11 49.37 -41.72 8.91
N GLY A 12 50.13 -40.95 8.15
CA GLY A 12 51.53 -40.81 8.00
C GLY A 12 51.84 -39.86 6.83
N ALA A 13 52.93 -39.21 6.95
CA ALA A 13 53.63 -38.31 6.06
C ALA A 13 53.95 -38.92 4.69
N ASP A 14 54.10 -38.06 3.65
CA ASP A 14 55.41 -37.91 3.00
C ASP A 14 55.46 -36.72 2.03
N ALA A 15 56.61 -36.09 2.08
CA ALA A 15 57.09 -34.93 1.38
C ALA A 15 57.28 -35.14 -0.12
N ASN A 16 57.13 -34.11 -0.92
CA ASN A 16 58.11 -33.78 -1.94
C ASN A 16 57.92 -32.33 -2.46
N THR A 17 58.89 -31.46 -2.20
CA THR A 17 59.23 -30.27 -2.97
C THR A 17 60.43 -30.67 -3.87
N PRO A 18 60.65 -30.10 -5.07
CA PRO A 18 61.20 -28.74 -5.17
C PRO A 18 60.81 -27.91 -6.44
N ASP A 19 60.95 -26.60 -6.24
CA ASP A 19 61.72 -25.64 -7.07
C ASP A 19 61.20 -25.24 -8.46
N GLY A 20 61.21 -23.89 -8.69
CA GLY A 20 61.13 -23.30 -10.02
C GLY A 20 60.51 -21.90 -10.05
N GLY A 21 61.30 -20.90 -9.85
CA GLY A 21 61.18 -19.46 -9.99
C GLY A 21 60.29 -18.90 -11.10
N GLY A 22 59.81 -17.71 -10.92
CA GLY A 22 59.14 -16.90 -11.95
C GLY A 22 58.55 -15.64 -11.38
N ASP A 23 59.29 -14.56 -11.45
CA ASP A 23 58.91 -13.17 -11.27
C ASP A 23 57.57 -12.81 -11.96
N GLY A 24 56.77 -12.00 -11.33
CA GLY A 24 55.59 -11.44 -11.95
C GLY A 24 54.78 -10.61 -10.98
N SER A 25 55.21 -9.38 -10.70
CA SER A 25 54.42 -8.34 -10.06
C SER A 25 53.06 -8.17 -10.74
N THR A 26 52.00 -8.38 -9.94
CA THR A 26 50.68 -7.89 -10.31
C THR A 26 50.08 -7.13 -9.12
N PRO A 27 49.68 -5.88 -9.26
CA PRO A 27 49.03 -5.17 -8.20
C PRO A 27 47.65 -5.74 -7.95
N VAL A 28 47.39 -6.01 -6.70
CA VAL A 28 46.09 -6.42 -6.18
C VAL A 28 45.07 -5.31 -6.49
N GLY A 29 44.23 -5.59 -7.47
CA GLY A 29 43.07 -4.76 -7.75
C GLY A 29 42.17 -4.69 -6.51
N ALA A 30 41.95 -3.49 -6.02
CA ALA A 30 40.97 -3.18 -5.02
C ALA A 30 39.63 -3.79 -5.41
N ALA A 31 39.05 -4.55 -4.51
CA ALA A 31 37.66 -4.94 -4.58
C ALA A 31 36.83 -3.66 -4.66
N GLY A 32 36.32 -3.36 -5.85
CA GLY A 32 35.33 -2.34 -6.05
C GLY A 32 34.10 -2.71 -5.25
N SER A 33 33.80 -1.90 -4.26
CA SER A 33 32.48 -1.84 -3.69
C SER A 33 31.54 -1.59 -4.86
N GLU A 34 30.72 -2.55 -5.22
CA GLU A 34 29.60 -2.34 -6.12
C GLU A 34 28.65 -1.40 -5.38
N ASP A 35 28.91 -0.10 -5.54
CA ASP A 35 27.89 0.92 -5.32
C ASP A 35 26.75 0.53 -6.25
N THR A 36 25.70 -0.05 -5.69
CA THR A 36 24.42 -0.21 -6.36
C THR A 36 23.91 1.21 -6.55
N GLU A 37 24.36 1.84 -7.65
CA GLU A 37 23.82 3.09 -8.15
C GLU A 37 22.34 2.83 -8.44
N THR A 38 21.51 3.14 -7.43
CA THR A 38 20.07 3.15 -7.59
C THR A 38 19.77 4.12 -8.72
N ALA A 39 19.42 3.60 -9.88
CA ALA A 39 19.02 4.42 -11.02
C ALA A 39 18.01 5.47 -10.51
N PRO A 40 18.15 6.74 -10.93
CA PRO A 40 17.26 7.78 -10.45
C PRO A 40 15.81 7.35 -10.71
N PRO A 41 14.91 7.49 -9.73
CA PRO A 41 13.54 7.02 -9.86
C PRO A 41 12.95 7.62 -11.15
N VAL A 42 12.38 6.75 -11.98
CA VAL A 42 11.73 7.17 -13.23
C VAL A 42 10.64 8.16 -12.85
N THR A 43 10.84 9.42 -13.19
CA THR A 43 9.89 10.49 -12.86
C THR A 43 9.08 10.88 -14.08
N LEU A 44 7.77 10.83 -13.93
CA LEU A 44 6.78 11.11 -14.97
C LEU A 44 6.44 12.60 -15.03
N ARG A 45 6.07 13.08 -16.22
CA ARG A 45 5.42 14.39 -16.38
C ARG A 45 3.95 14.27 -15.98
N ILE A 46 3.33 15.40 -15.67
CA ILE A 46 1.92 15.47 -15.25
C ILE A 46 0.96 14.78 -16.23
N GLY A 47 1.20 14.89 -17.55
CA GLY A 47 0.37 14.23 -18.57
C GLY A 47 0.47 12.71 -18.49
N GLU A 48 1.70 12.19 -18.38
CA GLU A 48 1.99 10.76 -18.30
C GLU A 48 1.43 10.15 -16.99
N ALA A 49 1.63 10.83 -15.86
CA ALA A 49 1.08 10.39 -14.58
C ALA A 49 -0.45 10.38 -14.57
N ALA A 50 -1.08 11.43 -15.12
CA ALA A 50 -2.52 11.53 -15.23
C ALA A 50 -3.12 10.44 -16.13
N GLU A 51 -2.50 10.17 -17.29
CA GLU A 51 -2.91 9.11 -18.22
C GLU A 51 -2.86 7.74 -17.54
N ARG A 52 -1.72 7.41 -16.90
CA ARG A 52 -1.57 6.13 -16.18
C ARG A 52 -2.57 5.96 -15.04
N ALA A 53 -2.87 7.02 -14.31
CA ALA A 53 -3.86 7.01 -13.25
C ALA A 53 -5.31 7.04 -13.77
N GLY A 54 -5.54 7.24 -15.08
CA GLY A 54 -6.86 7.35 -15.68
C GLY A 54 -7.63 8.60 -15.23
N VAL A 55 -6.92 9.72 -15.01
CA VAL A 55 -7.48 11.03 -14.66
C VAL A 55 -7.00 12.10 -15.63
N SER A 56 -7.64 13.28 -15.62
CA SER A 56 -7.11 14.41 -16.38
C SER A 56 -5.98 15.11 -15.61
N SER A 57 -5.04 15.79 -16.34
CA SER A 57 -4.02 16.64 -15.70
C SER A 57 -4.65 17.75 -14.85
N ARG A 58 -5.87 18.20 -15.19
CA ARG A 58 -6.66 19.15 -14.39
C ARG A 58 -7.09 18.53 -13.05
N THR A 59 -7.59 17.30 -13.09
CA THR A 59 -7.99 16.53 -11.90
C THR A 59 -6.78 16.29 -11.00
N LEU A 60 -5.63 15.95 -11.57
CA LEU A 60 -4.41 15.75 -10.82
C LEU A 60 -3.99 17.02 -10.07
N ARG A 61 -3.96 18.19 -10.75
CA ARG A 61 -3.68 19.48 -10.08
C ARG A 61 -4.70 19.79 -8.98
N TRP A 62 -5.97 19.46 -9.20
CA TRP A 62 -7.01 19.66 -8.21
C TRP A 62 -6.78 18.80 -6.94
N TYR A 63 -6.26 17.56 -7.08
CA TYR A 63 -5.87 16.74 -5.93
C TYR A 63 -4.66 17.33 -5.19
N GLU A 64 -3.68 17.88 -5.91
CA GLU A 64 -2.55 18.59 -5.30
C GLU A 64 -3.01 19.81 -4.50
N GLU A 65 -3.83 20.67 -5.09
CA GLU A 65 -4.39 21.86 -4.43
C GLU A 65 -5.13 21.54 -3.14
N ARG A 66 -5.65 20.33 -3.04
CA ARG A 66 -6.36 19.84 -1.85
C ARG A 66 -5.48 19.04 -0.89
N GLY A 67 -4.19 18.93 -1.19
CA GLY A 67 -3.22 18.22 -0.35
C GLY A 67 -3.42 16.71 -0.29
N LEU A 68 -4.08 16.12 -1.29
CA LEU A 68 -4.24 14.65 -1.40
C LEU A 68 -3.03 13.99 -2.04
N LEU A 69 -2.29 14.75 -2.86
CA LEU A 69 -1.07 14.34 -3.54
C LEU A 69 -0.02 15.44 -3.42
N VAL A 70 1.22 15.06 -3.24
CA VAL A 70 2.39 15.94 -3.34
C VAL A 70 3.30 15.33 -4.40
N PRO A 71 3.72 16.08 -5.44
CA PRO A 71 4.61 15.53 -6.45
C PRO A 71 5.95 15.14 -5.83
N THR A 72 6.52 14.01 -6.24
CA THR A 72 7.82 13.50 -5.75
C THR A 72 8.94 14.51 -5.95
N GLY A 73 8.87 15.35 -6.98
CA GLY A 73 9.92 16.34 -7.22
C GLY A 73 9.59 17.35 -8.31
N TYR A 74 10.63 18.10 -8.69
CA TYR A 74 10.57 19.12 -9.72
C TYR A 74 11.77 18.99 -10.65
N SER A 75 11.58 19.23 -11.95
CA SER A 75 12.70 19.36 -12.89
C SER A 75 13.51 20.63 -12.65
N VAL A 76 14.69 20.73 -13.28
CA VAL A 76 15.55 21.93 -13.24
C VAL A 76 14.78 23.20 -13.68
N GLY A 77 13.77 23.06 -14.56
CA GLY A 77 12.89 24.16 -15.00
C GLY A 77 11.63 24.33 -14.14
N GLY A 78 11.55 23.73 -12.95
CA GLY A 78 10.42 23.89 -12.03
C GLY A 78 9.15 23.10 -12.40
N ALA A 79 9.19 22.25 -13.43
CA ALA A 79 8.06 21.41 -13.78
C ALA A 79 7.92 20.23 -12.81
N ARG A 80 6.69 19.94 -12.37
CA ARG A 80 6.35 18.83 -11.46
C ARG A 80 6.76 17.48 -12.03
N ARG A 81 7.25 16.60 -11.16
CA ARG A 81 7.62 15.22 -11.47
C ARG A 81 6.94 14.26 -10.49
N TYR A 82 6.50 13.13 -11.00
CA TYR A 82 5.72 12.13 -10.27
C TYR A 82 6.40 10.78 -10.35
N SER A 83 6.40 10.04 -9.25
CA SER A 83 6.88 8.67 -9.18
C SER A 83 5.78 7.66 -9.53
N GLU A 84 6.11 6.38 -9.58
CA GLU A 84 5.12 5.31 -9.70
C GLU A 84 4.24 5.22 -8.44
N GLU A 85 4.77 5.55 -7.28
CA GLU A 85 4.01 5.65 -6.02
C GLU A 85 2.98 6.77 -6.08
N ASP A 86 3.31 7.92 -6.69
CA ASP A 86 2.35 9.00 -6.92
C ASP A 86 1.23 8.55 -7.84
N VAL A 87 1.54 7.77 -8.88
CA VAL A 87 0.52 7.18 -9.78
C VAL A 87 -0.36 6.20 -9.03
N ALA A 88 0.21 5.31 -8.22
CA ALA A 88 -0.55 4.39 -7.39
C ALA A 88 -1.48 5.13 -6.42
N ARG A 89 -0.98 6.19 -5.78
CA ARG A 89 -1.79 7.06 -4.91
C ARG A 89 -2.94 7.75 -5.66
N LEU A 90 -2.71 8.23 -6.89
CA LEU A 90 -3.75 8.80 -7.74
C LEU A 90 -4.85 7.79 -8.09
N VAL A 91 -4.46 6.56 -8.45
CA VAL A 91 -5.41 5.47 -8.71
C VAL A 91 -6.24 5.20 -7.47
N HIS A 92 -5.60 5.10 -6.31
CA HIS A 92 -6.28 4.85 -5.03
C HIS A 92 -7.27 5.97 -4.67
N ILE A 93 -6.88 7.25 -4.81
CA ILE A 93 -7.78 8.40 -4.62
C ILE A 93 -9.01 8.30 -5.53
N ARG A 94 -8.78 7.99 -6.81
CA ARG A 94 -9.87 7.81 -7.78
C ARG A 94 -10.80 6.67 -7.39
N GLU A 95 -10.28 5.56 -6.93
CA GLU A 95 -11.08 4.41 -6.48
C GLU A 95 -11.92 4.75 -5.25
N LEU A 96 -11.32 5.36 -4.24
CA LEU A 96 -12.05 5.84 -3.06
C LEU A 96 -13.20 6.77 -3.47
N GLN A 97 -12.96 7.69 -4.40
CA GLN A 97 -13.96 8.66 -4.84
C GLN A 97 -15.01 8.05 -5.75
N SER A 98 -14.61 7.35 -6.83
CA SER A 98 -15.52 6.94 -7.90
C SER A 98 -16.21 5.60 -7.63
N LEU A 99 -15.54 4.63 -7.01
CA LEU A 99 -16.09 3.30 -6.74
C LEU A 99 -16.74 3.23 -5.36
N LEU A 100 -16.11 3.82 -4.35
CA LEU A 100 -16.57 3.73 -2.97
C LEU A 100 -17.35 4.99 -2.53
N GLY A 101 -17.36 6.05 -3.35
CA GLY A 101 -18.12 7.27 -3.11
C GLY A 101 -17.70 8.01 -1.85
N PHE A 102 -16.41 7.93 -1.46
CA PHE A 102 -15.89 8.74 -0.36
C PHE A 102 -15.84 10.21 -0.75
N ASP A 103 -16.14 11.10 0.19
CA ASP A 103 -15.90 12.51 0.03
C ASP A 103 -14.41 12.87 0.27
N LEU A 104 -14.03 14.11 -0.04
CA LEU A 104 -12.64 14.52 0.06
C LEU A 104 -12.08 14.52 1.50
N GLY A 105 -12.94 14.74 2.47
CA GLY A 105 -12.56 14.67 3.89
C GLY A 105 -12.24 13.22 4.26
N GLU A 106 -13.15 12.32 3.93
CA GLU A 106 -13.01 10.87 4.13
C GLU A 106 -11.75 10.34 3.42
N ILE A 107 -11.51 10.74 2.15
CA ILE A 107 -10.31 10.36 1.40
C ILE A 107 -9.04 10.84 2.11
N ARG A 108 -9.03 12.09 2.56
CA ARG A 108 -7.87 12.64 3.29
C ARG A 108 -7.59 11.87 4.58
N ASP A 109 -8.61 11.51 5.33
CA ASP A 109 -8.46 10.76 6.58
C ASP A 109 -7.95 9.34 6.32
N VAL A 110 -8.42 8.68 5.24
CA VAL A 110 -7.92 7.37 4.80
C VAL A 110 -6.45 7.45 4.42
N LEU A 111 -6.09 8.37 3.50
CA LEU A 111 -4.71 8.49 3.02
C LEU A 111 -3.73 8.83 4.15
N ARG A 112 -4.11 9.73 5.07
CA ARG A 112 -3.28 10.05 6.23
C ARG A 112 -3.06 8.81 7.12
N GLY A 113 -4.12 8.06 7.40
CA GLY A 113 -4.00 6.85 8.20
C GLY A 113 -3.14 5.78 7.53
N GLU A 114 -3.20 5.64 6.20
CA GLU A 114 -2.34 4.73 5.44
C GLU A 114 -0.88 5.19 5.45
N ASP A 115 -0.62 6.49 5.29
CA ASP A 115 0.73 7.07 5.38
C ASP A 115 1.33 6.83 6.78
N ASP A 116 0.56 7.07 7.85
CA ASP A 116 0.97 6.83 9.22
C ASP A 116 1.29 5.34 9.46
N LEU A 117 0.44 4.43 8.99
CA LEU A 117 0.67 2.98 9.08
C LEU A 117 1.91 2.53 8.31
N SER A 118 2.19 3.13 7.15
CA SER A 118 3.38 2.87 6.36
C SER A 118 4.64 3.29 7.11
N GLY A 119 4.64 4.47 7.72
CA GLY A 119 5.72 4.96 8.57
C GLY A 119 5.99 4.03 9.76
N LEU A 120 4.95 3.64 10.50
CA LEU A 120 5.06 2.71 11.61
C LEU A 120 5.58 1.33 11.19
N ARG A 121 5.17 0.84 10.01
CA ARG A 121 5.69 -0.43 9.46
C ARG A 121 7.18 -0.34 9.17
N SER A 122 7.62 0.74 8.54
CA SER A 122 9.02 0.98 8.25
C SER A 122 9.86 1.03 9.53
N GLU A 123 9.40 1.75 10.56
CA GLU A 123 10.04 1.83 11.86
C GLU A 123 10.12 0.46 12.56
N TYR A 124 9.02 -0.32 12.51
CA TYR A 124 9.00 -1.67 13.09
C TYR A 124 10.02 -2.60 12.44
N GLN A 125 10.27 -2.46 11.13
CA GLN A 125 11.20 -3.27 10.36
C GLN A 125 12.65 -2.82 10.53
N SER A 126 12.91 -1.54 10.80
CA SER A 126 14.25 -0.97 10.90
C SER A 126 15.00 -1.28 12.20
N GLY A 127 14.46 -2.15 13.06
CA GLY A 127 15.16 -2.67 14.24
C GLY A 127 14.77 -2.01 15.56
N ALA A 128 13.52 -1.55 15.69
CA ALA A 128 12.97 -1.09 16.96
C ALA A 128 13.11 -2.18 18.06
N ASP A 129 13.39 -1.76 19.29
CA ASP A 129 13.40 -2.66 20.45
C ASP A 129 11.98 -3.14 20.81
N ASP A 130 11.88 -4.11 21.72
CA ASP A 130 10.60 -4.74 22.05
C ASP A 130 9.60 -3.75 22.69
N ALA A 131 10.08 -2.75 23.44
CA ALA A 131 9.22 -1.72 24.02
C ALA A 131 8.64 -0.84 22.91
N ARG A 132 9.48 -0.34 22.00
CA ARG A 132 9.03 0.49 20.87
C ARG A 132 8.15 -0.29 19.88
N ARG A 133 8.47 -1.57 19.62
CA ARG A 133 7.60 -2.45 18.82
C ARG A 133 6.19 -2.57 19.39
N ARG A 134 6.07 -2.68 20.71
CA ARG A 134 4.77 -2.71 21.37
C ARG A 134 4.01 -1.40 21.18
N GLU A 135 4.67 -0.26 21.34
CA GLU A 135 4.06 1.06 21.12
C GLU A 135 3.58 1.21 19.68
N ILE A 136 4.42 0.86 18.70
CA ILE A 136 4.06 0.88 17.26
C ILE A 136 2.79 0.07 17.01
N LEU A 137 2.67 -1.13 17.56
CA LEU A 137 1.48 -1.96 17.39
C LEU A 137 0.23 -1.34 18.04
N MET A 138 0.38 -0.66 19.17
CA MET A 138 -0.71 0.07 19.81
C MET A 138 -1.14 1.26 18.96
N GLU A 139 -0.20 2.07 18.46
CA GLU A 139 -0.47 3.19 17.56
C GLU A 139 -1.16 2.72 16.27
N ALA A 140 -0.63 1.67 15.63
CA ALA A 140 -1.22 1.08 14.43
C ALA A 140 -2.65 0.56 14.68
N THR A 141 -2.92 0.00 15.85
CA THR A 141 -4.25 -0.46 16.24
C THR A 141 -5.25 0.70 16.33
N GLU A 142 -4.85 1.83 16.93
CA GLU A 142 -5.70 3.02 17.02
C GLU A 142 -5.94 3.68 15.66
N ILE A 143 -4.92 3.71 14.78
CA ILE A 143 -5.09 4.20 13.41
C ILE A 143 -6.09 3.32 12.66
N ASN A 144 -5.91 1.99 12.70
CA ASN A 144 -6.84 1.05 12.06
C ASN A 144 -8.28 1.20 12.58
N LYS A 145 -8.45 1.46 13.88
CA LYS A 145 -9.76 1.72 14.48
C LYS A 145 -10.41 2.97 13.88
N LYS A 146 -9.65 4.05 13.68
CA LYS A 146 -10.13 5.29 13.02
C LYS A 146 -10.52 5.03 11.57
N LEU A 147 -9.66 4.34 10.79
CA LEU A 147 -9.96 3.99 9.40
C LEU A 147 -11.23 3.14 9.28
N ARG A 148 -11.38 2.14 10.15
CA ARG A 148 -12.60 1.33 10.19
C ARG A 148 -13.84 2.15 10.54
N ALA A 149 -13.72 3.19 11.37
CA ALA A 149 -14.83 4.07 11.70
C ALA A 149 -15.29 4.89 10.48
N VAL A 150 -14.36 5.39 9.66
CA VAL A 150 -14.68 6.08 8.40
C VAL A 150 -15.48 5.15 7.46
N VAL A 151 -14.98 3.92 7.26
CA VAL A 151 -15.66 2.93 6.40
C VAL A 151 -17.04 2.57 6.96
N ARG A 152 -17.14 2.36 8.26
CA ARG A 152 -18.43 2.02 8.93
C ARG A 152 -19.45 3.13 8.77
N GLY A 153 -19.07 4.38 8.98
CA GLY A 153 -19.95 5.51 8.77
C GLY A 153 -20.49 5.60 7.34
N LYS A 154 -19.68 5.20 6.34
CA LYS A 154 -20.14 5.08 4.95
C LYS A 154 -21.17 3.96 4.77
N GLN A 155 -20.90 2.80 5.36
CA GLN A 155 -21.83 1.66 5.32
C GLN A 155 -23.18 2.00 5.98
N GLU A 156 -23.17 2.70 7.11
CA GLU A 156 -24.37 3.15 7.80
C GLU A 156 -25.23 4.08 6.93
N ARG A 157 -24.60 5.10 6.30
CA ARG A 157 -25.33 6.01 5.38
C ARG A 157 -25.94 5.27 4.19
N LEU A 158 -25.26 4.27 3.63
CA LEU A 158 -25.79 3.44 2.54
C LEU A 158 -26.94 2.53 3.02
N ALA A 159 -26.83 1.98 4.24
CA ALA A 159 -27.90 1.18 4.84
C ALA A 159 -29.16 2.01 5.10
N ASP A 160 -29.01 3.23 5.62
CA ASP A 160 -30.12 4.17 5.82
C ASP A 160 -30.84 4.50 4.51
N MET A 161 -30.08 4.83 3.47
CA MET A 161 -30.63 5.07 2.13
C MET A 161 -31.37 3.85 1.58
N MET A 162 -30.83 2.64 1.77
CA MET A 162 -31.48 1.40 1.36
C MET A 162 -32.82 1.21 2.10
N GLY A 163 -32.84 1.44 3.41
CA GLY A 163 -34.06 1.37 4.23
C GLY A 163 -35.14 2.32 3.75
N GLU A 164 -34.79 3.57 3.38
CA GLU A 164 -35.74 4.52 2.81
C GLU A 164 -36.30 4.05 1.45
N LEU A 165 -35.47 3.48 0.59
CA LEU A 165 -35.92 2.94 -0.70
C LEU A 165 -36.85 1.75 -0.51
N GLU A 166 -36.55 0.86 0.41
CA GLU A 166 -37.39 -0.30 0.75
C GLU A 166 -38.76 0.14 1.31
N ALA A 167 -38.77 1.13 2.20
CA ALA A 167 -40.01 1.69 2.74
C ALA A 167 -40.89 2.32 1.63
N ARG A 168 -40.27 3.07 0.69
CA ARG A 168 -40.98 3.61 -0.48
C ARG A 168 -41.54 2.49 -1.37
N ALA A 169 -40.76 1.46 -1.62
CA ALA A 169 -41.21 0.30 -2.43
C ALA A 169 -42.35 -0.44 -1.75
N ALA A 170 -42.33 -0.61 -0.43
CA ALA A 170 -43.42 -1.21 0.33
C ALA A 170 -44.73 -0.37 0.22
N ASN A 171 -44.62 0.96 0.33
CA ASN A 171 -45.74 1.86 0.18
C ASN A 171 -46.37 1.76 -1.24
N TYR A 172 -45.55 1.74 -2.30
CA TYR A 172 -46.05 1.57 -3.66
C TYR A 172 -46.77 0.23 -3.86
N ARG A 173 -46.21 -0.87 -3.30
CA ARG A 173 -46.87 -2.19 -3.36
C ARG A 173 -48.23 -2.18 -2.63
N ALA A 174 -48.31 -1.55 -1.45
CA ALA A 174 -49.54 -1.43 -0.71
C ALA A 174 -50.63 -0.67 -1.51
N ARG A 175 -50.28 0.49 -2.09
CA ARG A 175 -51.19 1.27 -2.92
C ARG A 175 -51.64 0.51 -4.17
N LEU A 176 -50.76 -0.20 -4.86
CA LEU A 176 -51.11 -1.04 -6.00
C LEU A 176 -52.09 -2.15 -5.61
N LYS A 177 -51.96 -2.74 -4.42
CA LYS A 177 -52.86 -3.76 -3.90
C LYS A 177 -54.28 -3.18 -3.63
N GLU A 178 -54.33 -1.96 -3.08
CA GLU A 178 -55.60 -1.25 -2.84
C GLU A 178 -56.32 -0.87 -4.14
N MET A 179 -55.57 -0.56 -5.22
CA MET A 179 -56.12 -0.21 -6.55
C MET A 179 -56.48 -1.42 -7.41
N ALA A 180 -56.10 -2.64 -6.97
CA ALA A 180 -56.46 -3.85 -7.75
C ALA A 180 -57.99 -4.03 -7.75
N PRO A 181 -58.64 -4.28 -8.94
CA PRO A 181 -60.08 -4.50 -8.98
C PRO A 181 -60.46 -5.73 -8.16
N PRO A 182 -61.65 -5.74 -7.51
CA PRO A 182 -62.09 -6.89 -6.75
C PRO A 182 -62.09 -8.12 -7.64
N ARG A 183 -61.48 -9.22 -7.14
CA ARG A 183 -61.49 -10.48 -7.86
C ARG A 183 -62.93 -10.83 -8.23
N SER A 184 -63.26 -10.84 -9.52
CA SER A 184 -64.57 -11.31 -10.00
C SER A 184 -64.82 -12.68 -9.41
N ALA A 185 -65.94 -12.79 -8.66
CA ALA A 185 -66.43 -14.08 -8.16
C ALA A 185 -66.56 -15.06 -9.30
N PRO A 186 -66.24 -16.36 -9.12
CA PRO A 186 -66.49 -17.37 -10.13
C PRO A 186 -68.00 -17.31 -10.50
N ARG A 187 -68.29 -17.14 -11.78
CA ARG A 187 -69.66 -17.28 -12.28
C ARG A 187 -70.11 -18.72 -12.02
N PRO A 188 -71.38 -18.89 -11.58
CA PRO A 188 -71.97 -20.22 -11.36
C PRO A 188 -72.09 -21.04 -12.64
#